data_a09c5679ea5786337b43664913f828c4
#
_entry.id   a09c5679ea5786337b43664913f828c4
#
_cell.length_a   1.000
_cell.length_b   1.000
_cell.length_c   1.000
_cell.angle_alpha   90.00
_cell.angle_beta   90.00
_cell.angle_gamma   90.00
#
_symmetry.space_group_name_H-M   'P 1'
#
loop_
_entity.id
_entity.type
_entity.pdbx_description
1 polymer ?
#
loop_
_entity_poly.entity_id
_entity_poly.type
_entity_poly.pdbx_seq_one_letter_code
_entity_poly.pdbx_strand_id
1 'polypeptide(L)'
;MKAFLSLLLLLMPLGALAAPADSPPVLVEGRDYALVDAGPWKPLDGKIEVVEVFAYTCSHCAEFEPALEAWVRKLPADVRFQYVPAAYDARDPFARAFFMAEQAGALGRTHAALFHAIHDQGLLARNATPGELAWFYGQHGLDQARARAAMAAPEVDEEMRRAYDWARAIQLPGTPTLVVNGRFRITARTHAEGLRIADQLIAQLRRSR
;
A
#
# COMPACT_ATOMS: atom_id res chain seq x y z
N MET A 1 71.42 -37.29 32.84
CA MET A 1 70.04 -37.72 32.47
C MET A 1 69.14 -36.48 32.65
N LYS A 2 68.73 -35.84 31.50
CA LYS A 2 67.89 -34.66 31.47
C LYS A 2 66.51 -35.09 30.97
N ALA A 3 65.48 -35.02 31.81
CA ALA A 3 64.12 -35.32 31.45
C ALA A 3 63.49 -34.08 30.81
N PHE A 4 63.06 -34.19 29.57
CA PHE A 4 62.24 -33.18 28.87
C PHE A 4 60.77 -33.41 29.21
N LEU A 5 60.18 -32.46 29.89
CA LEU A 5 58.73 -32.43 30.17
C LEU A 5 58.01 -31.69 29.01
N SER A 6 57.37 -32.44 28.12
CA SER A 6 56.59 -31.86 27.03
C SER A 6 55.23 -31.41 27.57
N LEU A 7 54.98 -30.09 27.56
CA LEU A 7 53.70 -29.46 27.90
C LEU A 7 52.80 -29.47 26.68
N LEU A 8 51.79 -30.32 26.69
CA LEU A 8 50.77 -30.42 25.63
C LEU A 8 49.70 -29.34 25.89
N LEU A 9 49.73 -28.22 25.11
CA LEU A 9 48.70 -27.18 25.17
C LEU A 9 47.46 -27.70 24.43
N LEU A 10 46.37 -27.99 25.15
CA LEU A 10 45.07 -28.30 24.61
C LEU A 10 44.41 -27.01 24.11
N LEU A 11 44.39 -26.76 22.79
CA LEU A 11 43.57 -25.72 22.17
C LEU A 11 42.11 -26.18 22.16
N MET A 12 41.30 -25.64 23.08
CA MET A 12 39.87 -25.77 22.99
C MET A 12 39.31 -24.79 21.91
N PRO A 13 38.52 -25.25 20.98
CA PRO A 13 37.85 -24.32 20.05
C PRO A 13 36.79 -23.53 20.83
N LEU A 14 36.91 -22.17 20.83
CA LEU A 14 35.86 -21.29 21.28
C LEU A 14 34.68 -21.45 20.30
N GLY A 15 33.67 -22.21 20.71
CA GLY A 15 32.38 -22.24 20.01
C GLY A 15 31.76 -20.84 20.02
N ALA A 16 31.70 -20.18 18.87
CA ALA A 16 30.95 -18.95 18.73
C ALA A 16 29.47 -19.27 19.02
N LEU A 17 28.97 -18.86 20.20
CA LEU A 17 27.53 -18.78 20.42
C LEU A 17 26.95 -17.78 19.43
N ALA A 18 26.26 -18.28 18.38
CA ALA A 18 25.43 -17.44 17.54
C ALA A 18 24.40 -16.75 18.43
N ALA A 19 24.43 -15.40 18.48
CA ALA A 19 23.39 -14.63 19.15
C ALA A 19 22.03 -15.05 18.58
N PRO A 20 20.97 -15.21 19.41
CA PRO A 20 19.65 -15.52 18.91
C PRO A 20 19.26 -14.43 17.92
N ALA A 21 18.84 -14.82 16.70
CA ALA A 21 18.30 -13.91 15.73
C ALA A 21 17.15 -13.16 16.41
N ASP A 22 17.23 -11.83 16.49
CA ASP A 22 16.20 -10.98 17.09
C ASP A 22 14.86 -11.32 16.45
N SER A 23 13.98 -11.98 17.20
CA SER A 23 12.62 -12.24 16.75
C SER A 23 11.95 -10.89 16.49
N PRO A 24 11.26 -10.70 15.34
CA PRO A 24 10.61 -9.44 15.05
C PRO A 24 9.66 -9.08 16.20
N PRO A 25 9.59 -7.81 16.61
CA PRO A 25 8.77 -7.39 17.75
C PRO A 25 7.31 -7.80 17.52
N VAL A 26 6.66 -8.30 18.57
CA VAL A 26 5.25 -8.71 18.52
C VAL A 26 4.39 -7.48 18.25
N LEU A 27 3.52 -7.57 17.24
CA LEU A 27 2.55 -6.51 16.93
C LEU A 27 1.49 -6.42 18.03
N VAL A 28 1.14 -5.19 18.41
CA VAL A 28 0.20 -4.90 19.50
C VAL A 28 -0.99 -4.13 18.94
N GLU A 29 -2.20 -4.65 19.14
CA GLU A 29 -3.45 -3.95 18.81
C GLU A 29 -3.53 -2.62 19.59
N GLY A 30 -4.05 -1.59 18.94
CA GLY A 30 -4.12 -0.23 19.47
C GLY A 30 -2.84 0.59 19.30
N ARG A 31 -1.67 -0.08 19.11
CA ARG A 31 -0.39 0.58 18.83
C ARG A 31 0.02 0.46 17.37
N ASP A 32 0.11 -0.77 16.86
CA ASP A 32 0.62 -1.07 15.52
C ASP A 32 -0.50 -1.24 14.50
N TYR A 33 -1.67 -1.65 14.96
CA TYR A 33 -2.88 -1.77 14.14
C TYR A 33 -4.14 -1.64 14.99
N ALA A 34 -5.25 -1.35 14.33
CA ALA A 34 -6.60 -1.48 14.90
C ALA A 34 -7.35 -2.60 14.16
N LEU A 35 -8.15 -3.39 14.89
CA LEU A 35 -9.08 -4.31 14.28
C LEU A 35 -10.29 -3.56 13.75
N VAL A 36 -10.67 -3.88 12.51
CA VAL A 36 -11.85 -3.37 11.82
C VAL A 36 -12.60 -4.54 11.19
N ASP A 37 -13.87 -4.36 10.86
CA ASP A 37 -14.71 -5.39 10.25
C ASP A 37 -15.32 -4.87 8.94
N ALA A 38 -14.47 -4.60 7.98
CA ALA A 38 -14.89 -4.09 6.68
C ALA A 38 -14.98 -5.20 5.61
N GLY A 39 -14.38 -6.35 5.90
CA GLY A 39 -14.10 -7.35 4.88
C GLY A 39 -13.06 -6.89 3.85
N PRO A 40 -12.53 -7.81 3.03
CA PRO A 40 -11.55 -7.47 2.01
C PRO A 40 -12.17 -6.63 0.89
N TRP A 41 -11.36 -5.77 0.26
CA TRP A 41 -11.79 -4.97 -0.89
C TRP A 41 -12.15 -5.85 -2.09
N LYS A 42 -11.36 -6.91 -2.34
CA LYS A 42 -11.70 -7.95 -3.32
C LYS A 42 -11.71 -9.32 -2.65
N PRO A 43 -12.50 -10.30 -3.14
CA PRO A 43 -12.50 -11.66 -2.59
C PRO A 43 -11.07 -12.19 -2.44
N LEU A 44 -10.73 -12.79 -1.29
CA LEU A 44 -9.33 -13.16 -0.99
C LEU A 44 -8.79 -14.25 -1.93
N ASP A 45 -9.61 -15.21 -2.33
CA ASP A 45 -9.26 -16.29 -3.25
C ASP A 45 -7.95 -17.00 -2.88
N GLY A 46 -7.76 -17.27 -1.57
CA GLY A 46 -6.54 -17.85 -1.03
C GLY A 46 -5.36 -16.88 -0.90
N LYS A 47 -5.50 -15.62 -1.24
CA LYS A 47 -4.45 -14.58 -1.10
C LYS A 47 -4.58 -13.82 0.21
N ILE A 48 -3.52 -13.14 0.60
CA ILE A 48 -3.55 -12.04 1.56
C ILE A 48 -3.71 -10.76 0.76
N GLU A 49 -4.64 -9.92 1.13
CA GLU A 49 -4.84 -8.62 0.49
C GLU A 49 -4.23 -7.51 1.33
N VAL A 50 -3.50 -6.62 0.68
CA VAL A 50 -3.08 -5.34 1.25
C VAL A 50 -3.66 -4.22 0.41
N VAL A 51 -4.36 -3.31 1.05
CA VAL A 51 -4.94 -2.13 0.40
C VAL A 51 -4.24 -0.89 0.92
N GLU A 52 -3.84 0.02 0.03
CA GLU A 52 -3.59 1.40 0.40
C GLU A 52 -4.84 2.23 0.11
N VAL A 53 -5.34 2.91 1.15
CA VAL A 53 -6.31 3.98 0.95
C VAL A 53 -5.56 5.29 0.79
N PHE A 54 -5.75 5.94 -0.36
CA PHE A 54 -4.97 7.10 -0.77
C PHE A 54 -5.84 8.24 -1.32
N ALA A 55 -5.24 9.38 -1.57
CA ALA A 55 -5.82 10.45 -2.40
C ALA A 55 -4.72 11.08 -3.26
N TYR A 56 -4.98 11.33 -4.54
CA TYR A 56 -3.99 11.98 -5.42
C TYR A 56 -3.59 13.39 -4.94
N THR A 57 -4.47 14.09 -4.24
CA THR A 57 -4.19 15.43 -3.70
C THR A 57 -3.42 15.41 -2.38
N CYS A 58 -3.20 14.25 -1.79
CA CYS A 58 -2.48 14.06 -0.53
C CYS A 58 -0.97 14.06 -0.75
N SER A 59 -0.24 15.01 -0.15
CA SER A 59 1.23 15.08 -0.24
C SER A 59 1.91 13.88 0.40
N HIS A 60 1.40 13.38 1.53
CA HIS A 60 1.96 12.20 2.19
C HIS A 60 1.79 10.92 1.36
N CYS A 61 0.71 10.80 0.56
CA CYS A 61 0.57 9.71 -0.39
C CYS A 61 1.62 9.82 -1.51
N ALA A 62 1.82 11.03 -2.06
CA ALA A 62 2.85 11.26 -3.07
C ALA A 62 4.27 10.95 -2.55
N GLU A 63 4.57 11.34 -1.31
CA GLU A 63 5.84 11.01 -0.64
C GLU A 63 6.00 9.51 -0.39
N PHE A 64 4.91 8.79 -0.15
CA PHE A 64 4.89 7.36 0.11
C PHE A 64 5.03 6.51 -1.15
N GLU A 65 4.48 6.95 -2.26
CA GLU A 65 4.35 6.19 -3.51
C GLU A 65 5.64 5.51 -3.98
N PRO A 66 6.84 6.16 -4.02
CA PRO A 66 8.05 5.50 -4.49
C PRO A 66 8.49 4.32 -3.61
N ALA A 67 8.33 4.45 -2.29
CA ALA A 67 8.68 3.40 -1.34
C ALA A 67 7.65 2.25 -1.39
N LEU A 68 6.37 2.59 -1.49
CA LEU A 68 5.27 1.63 -1.62
C LEU A 68 5.39 0.82 -2.91
N GLU A 69 5.61 1.46 -4.04
CA GLU A 69 5.80 0.77 -5.33
C GLU A 69 6.99 -0.18 -5.30
N ALA A 70 8.12 0.25 -4.70
CA ALA A 70 9.30 -0.59 -4.53
C ALA A 70 9.02 -1.81 -3.62
N TRP A 71 8.16 -1.67 -2.62
CA TRP A 71 7.71 -2.75 -1.74
C TRP A 71 6.74 -3.68 -2.47
N VAL A 72 5.76 -3.14 -3.19
CA VAL A 72 4.77 -3.92 -3.97
C VAL A 72 5.46 -4.85 -4.97
N ARG A 73 6.50 -4.37 -5.67
CA ARG A 73 7.29 -5.20 -6.61
C ARG A 73 7.96 -6.42 -5.97
N LYS A 74 8.13 -6.44 -4.66
CA LYS A 74 8.76 -7.53 -3.91
C LYS A 74 7.74 -8.47 -3.25
N LEU A 75 6.45 -8.15 -3.35
CA LEU A 75 5.41 -8.97 -2.74
C LEU A 75 5.39 -10.36 -3.38
N PRO A 76 5.27 -11.41 -2.56
CA PRO A 76 5.16 -12.76 -3.07
C PRO A 76 3.78 -13.01 -3.71
N ALA A 77 3.70 -14.05 -4.56
CA ALA A 77 2.52 -14.32 -5.39
C ALA A 77 1.21 -14.59 -4.62
N ASP A 78 1.30 -14.97 -3.35
CA ASP A 78 0.15 -15.17 -2.47
C ASP A 78 -0.34 -13.90 -1.78
N VAL A 79 0.29 -12.75 -2.05
CA VAL A 79 -0.15 -11.43 -1.59
C VAL A 79 -0.65 -10.62 -2.78
N ARG A 80 -1.81 -10.00 -2.62
CA ARG A 80 -2.39 -9.07 -3.60
C ARG A 80 -2.39 -7.68 -3.02
N PHE A 81 -1.85 -6.72 -3.75
CA PHE A 81 -1.94 -5.30 -3.42
C PHE A 81 -3.02 -4.61 -4.24
N GLN A 82 -3.71 -3.65 -3.63
CA GLN A 82 -4.73 -2.80 -4.28
C GLN A 82 -4.60 -1.36 -3.81
N TYR A 83 -4.76 -0.42 -4.73
CA TYR A 83 -5.05 0.98 -4.41
C TYR A 83 -6.56 1.18 -4.29
N VAL A 84 -7.01 1.99 -3.34
CA VAL A 84 -8.41 2.42 -3.22
C VAL A 84 -8.42 3.91 -2.89
N PRO A 85 -9.05 4.77 -3.71
CA PRO A 85 -9.15 6.19 -3.40
C PRO A 85 -10.08 6.42 -2.21
N ALA A 86 -9.78 7.40 -1.38
CA ALA A 86 -10.53 7.69 -0.15
C ALA A 86 -11.97 8.18 -0.38
N ALA A 87 -12.37 8.51 -1.57
CA ALA A 87 -13.74 8.84 -2.03
C ALA A 87 -14.63 9.61 -1.01
N TYR A 88 -14.05 10.58 -0.28
CA TYR A 88 -14.79 11.36 0.73
C TYR A 88 -15.96 12.19 0.15
N ASP A 89 -15.88 12.60 -1.11
CA ASP A 89 -16.93 13.25 -1.87
C ASP A 89 -17.22 12.41 -3.13
N ALA A 90 -18.48 12.07 -3.36
CA ALA A 90 -18.91 11.32 -4.56
C ALA A 90 -18.56 12.05 -5.88
N ARG A 91 -18.31 13.37 -5.83
CA ARG A 91 -17.91 14.19 -6.97
C ARG A 91 -16.40 14.39 -7.08
N ASP A 92 -15.59 13.80 -6.20
CA ASP A 92 -14.12 13.93 -6.27
C ASP A 92 -13.62 13.49 -7.64
N PRO A 93 -13.13 14.41 -8.50
CA PRO A 93 -12.74 14.10 -9.85
C PRO A 93 -11.49 13.19 -9.90
N PHE A 94 -10.63 13.24 -8.91
CA PHE A 94 -9.43 12.42 -8.85
C PHE A 94 -9.75 10.96 -8.50
N ALA A 95 -10.65 10.72 -7.55
CA ALA A 95 -11.11 9.38 -7.21
C ALA A 95 -11.88 8.75 -8.38
N ARG A 96 -12.72 9.53 -9.06
CA ARG A 96 -13.42 9.12 -10.28
C ARG A 96 -12.46 8.78 -11.42
N ALA A 97 -11.42 9.60 -11.59
CA ALA A 97 -10.37 9.37 -12.58
C ALA A 97 -9.56 8.10 -12.29
N PHE A 98 -9.33 7.77 -11.02
CA PHE A 98 -8.70 6.52 -10.62
C PHE A 98 -9.52 5.30 -11.09
N PHE A 99 -10.82 5.25 -10.76
CA PHE A 99 -11.68 4.13 -11.15
C PHE A 99 -11.83 4.01 -12.67
N MET A 100 -11.96 5.13 -13.37
CA MET A 100 -11.92 5.14 -14.84
C MET A 100 -10.62 4.53 -15.38
N ALA A 101 -9.46 4.92 -14.82
CA ALA A 101 -8.18 4.41 -15.26
C ALA A 101 -7.96 2.93 -14.89
N GLU A 102 -8.49 2.48 -13.74
CA GLU A 102 -8.50 1.07 -13.34
C GLU A 102 -9.30 0.24 -14.37
N GLN A 103 -10.52 0.64 -14.68
CA GLN A 103 -11.37 -0.03 -15.67
C GLN A 103 -10.75 -0.05 -17.08
N ALA A 104 -10.02 1.00 -17.44
CA ALA A 104 -9.28 1.08 -18.70
C ALA A 104 -7.95 0.32 -18.71
N GLY A 105 -7.54 -0.34 -17.61
CA GLY A 105 -6.24 -1.00 -17.47
C GLY A 105 -5.05 -0.03 -17.60
N ALA A 106 -5.25 1.22 -17.22
CA ALA A 106 -4.27 2.29 -17.42
C ALA A 106 -3.43 2.63 -16.19
N LEU A 107 -3.77 2.11 -14.98
CA LEU A 107 -3.11 2.48 -13.73
C LEU A 107 -1.59 2.33 -13.79
N GLY A 108 -1.08 1.25 -14.36
CA GLY A 108 0.37 1.00 -14.42
C GLY A 108 1.18 2.08 -15.15
N ARG A 109 0.55 2.92 -16.00
CA ARG A 109 1.21 4.04 -16.69
C ARG A 109 0.76 5.41 -16.23
N THR A 110 -0.29 5.49 -15.39
CA THR A 110 -0.91 6.78 -15.03
C THR A 110 -0.89 7.07 -13.55
N HIS A 111 -0.82 6.06 -12.67
CA HIS A 111 -0.95 6.27 -11.22
C HIS A 111 0.20 7.14 -10.67
N ALA A 112 1.42 6.68 -10.77
CA ALA A 112 2.60 7.44 -10.33
C ALA A 112 2.76 8.75 -11.14
N ALA A 113 2.45 8.70 -12.45
CA ALA A 113 2.53 9.88 -13.31
C ALA A 113 1.55 11.00 -12.87
N LEU A 114 0.38 10.65 -12.36
CA LEU A 114 -0.60 11.64 -11.87
C LEU A 114 -0.13 12.28 -10.55
N PHE A 115 0.43 11.50 -9.62
CA PHE A 115 1.09 12.06 -8.44
C PHE A 115 2.19 13.03 -8.83
N HIS A 116 3.07 12.64 -9.74
CA HIS A 116 4.16 13.49 -10.23
C HIS A 116 3.66 14.78 -10.90
N ALA A 117 2.60 14.68 -11.73
CA ALA A 117 2.00 15.84 -12.37
C ALA A 117 1.45 16.88 -11.37
N ILE A 118 0.90 16.42 -10.24
CA ILE A 118 0.30 17.29 -9.21
C ILE A 118 1.38 17.85 -8.27
N HIS A 119 2.26 16.98 -7.74
CA HIS A 119 3.10 17.34 -6.59
C HIS A 119 4.49 17.85 -6.98
N ASP A 120 5.03 17.36 -8.10
CA ASP A 120 6.41 17.70 -8.50
C ASP A 120 6.45 18.70 -9.65
N GLN A 121 5.59 18.53 -10.66
CA GLN A 121 5.59 19.37 -11.86
C GLN A 121 4.64 20.58 -11.75
N GLY A 122 3.64 20.54 -10.86
CA GLY A 122 2.59 21.54 -10.82
C GLY A 122 1.77 21.63 -12.12
N LEU A 123 1.77 20.56 -12.91
CA LEU A 123 1.05 20.47 -14.19
C LEU A 123 -0.47 20.45 -14.00
N LEU A 124 -0.91 19.83 -12.91
CA LEU A 124 -2.31 19.79 -12.50
C LEU A 124 -2.46 20.40 -11.09
N ALA A 125 -3.45 21.26 -10.94
CA ALA A 125 -3.80 21.78 -9.62
C ALA A 125 -4.52 20.70 -8.79
N ARG A 126 -4.44 20.79 -7.46
CA ARG A 126 -5.16 19.87 -6.54
C ARG A 126 -6.70 19.96 -6.62
N ASN A 127 -7.21 20.94 -7.32
CA ASN A 127 -8.63 21.13 -7.65
C ASN A 127 -8.92 20.97 -9.14
N ALA A 128 -8.08 20.22 -9.86
CA ALA A 128 -8.24 20.00 -11.28
C ALA A 128 -9.65 19.47 -11.62
N THR A 129 -10.19 19.99 -12.70
CA THR A 129 -11.50 19.61 -13.22
C THR A 129 -11.46 18.26 -13.93
N PRO A 130 -12.61 17.58 -14.15
CA PRO A 130 -12.67 16.37 -14.98
C PRO A 130 -12.12 16.58 -16.40
N GLY A 131 -12.20 17.81 -16.93
CA GLY A 131 -11.65 18.14 -18.25
C GLY A 131 -10.13 18.16 -18.27
N GLU A 132 -9.50 18.74 -17.24
CA GLU A 132 -8.04 18.76 -17.09
C GLU A 132 -7.48 17.35 -16.82
N LEU A 133 -8.18 16.55 -16.02
CA LEU A 133 -7.82 15.15 -15.82
C LEU A 133 -7.96 14.35 -17.12
N ALA A 134 -9.05 14.53 -17.88
CA ALA A 134 -9.21 13.85 -19.16
C ALA A 134 -8.09 14.25 -20.15
N TRP A 135 -7.67 15.52 -20.16
CA TRP A 135 -6.50 15.96 -20.94
C TRP A 135 -5.23 15.22 -20.49
N PHE A 136 -4.97 15.15 -19.19
CA PHE A 136 -3.82 14.40 -18.64
C PHE A 136 -3.83 12.95 -19.12
N TYR A 137 -4.96 12.24 -18.99
CA TYR A 137 -5.08 10.86 -19.46
C TYR A 137 -4.93 10.73 -20.98
N GLY A 138 -5.31 11.76 -21.75
CA GLY A 138 -5.05 11.86 -23.17
C GLY A 138 -3.56 11.85 -23.51
N GLN A 139 -2.73 12.57 -22.73
CA GLN A 139 -1.27 12.54 -22.89
C GLN A 139 -0.65 11.18 -22.52
N HIS A 140 -1.41 10.32 -21.82
CA HIS A 140 -1.00 8.98 -21.40
C HIS A 140 -1.68 7.86 -22.19
N GLY A 141 -2.15 8.16 -23.41
CA GLY A 141 -2.61 7.17 -24.38
C GLY A 141 -4.06 6.71 -24.21
N LEU A 142 -4.90 7.46 -23.50
CA LEU A 142 -6.35 7.28 -23.51
C LEU A 142 -7.00 8.28 -24.47
N ASP A 143 -8.19 7.94 -24.98
CA ASP A 143 -9.00 8.95 -25.69
C ASP A 143 -9.58 9.94 -24.67
N GLN A 144 -9.29 11.22 -24.84
CA GLN A 144 -9.67 12.26 -23.89
C GLN A 144 -11.19 12.38 -23.69
N ALA A 145 -11.97 12.29 -24.79
CA ALA A 145 -13.42 12.42 -24.72
C ALA A 145 -14.05 11.21 -24.01
N ARG A 146 -13.55 10.01 -24.31
CA ARG A 146 -13.98 8.77 -23.67
C ARG A 146 -13.60 8.75 -22.18
N ALA A 147 -12.38 9.16 -21.83
CA ALA A 147 -11.94 9.25 -20.43
C ALA A 147 -12.85 10.20 -19.63
N ARG A 148 -13.18 11.39 -20.18
CA ARG A 148 -14.11 12.32 -19.56
C ARG A 148 -15.50 11.74 -19.35
N ALA A 149 -16.04 11.07 -20.36
CA ALA A 149 -17.36 10.43 -20.28
C ALA A 149 -17.35 9.27 -19.25
N ALA A 150 -16.31 8.44 -19.27
CA ALA A 150 -16.17 7.30 -18.35
C ALA A 150 -16.05 7.73 -16.88
N MET A 151 -15.37 8.85 -16.57
CA MET A 151 -15.36 9.40 -15.22
C MET A 151 -16.76 9.74 -14.68
N ALA A 152 -17.75 9.98 -15.56
CA ALA A 152 -19.12 10.27 -15.18
C ALA A 152 -20.09 9.08 -15.36
N ALA A 153 -19.54 7.88 -15.64
CA ALA A 153 -20.34 6.69 -15.89
C ALA A 153 -20.93 6.10 -14.60
N PRO A 154 -22.10 5.45 -14.66
CA PRO A 154 -22.73 4.79 -13.50
C PRO A 154 -21.83 3.74 -12.81
N GLU A 155 -20.99 3.05 -13.57
CA GLU A 155 -20.05 2.07 -13.06
C GLU A 155 -19.01 2.72 -12.14
N VAL A 156 -18.57 3.94 -12.45
CA VAL A 156 -17.70 4.74 -11.57
C VAL A 156 -18.46 5.25 -10.35
N ASP A 157 -19.74 5.62 -10.49
CA ASP A 157 -20.56 5.99 -9.33
C ASP A 157 -20.69 4.85 -8.33
N GLU A 158 -20.82 3.61 -8.81
CA GLU A 158 -20.89 2.44 -7.95
C GLU A 158 -19.56 2.18 -7.20
N GLU A 159 -18.43 2.27 -7.90
CA GLU A 159 -17.12 2.14 -7.27
C GLU A 159 -16.83 3.26 -6.26
N MET A 160 -17.23 4.50 -6.57
CA MET A 160 -17.15 5.63 -5.63
C MET A 160 -17.94 5.37 -4.35
N ARG A 161 -19.19 4.89 -4.49
CA ARG A 161 -20.05 4.56 -3.34
C ARG A 161 -19.43 3.42 -2.52
N ARG A 162 -18.95 2.37 -3.18
CA ARG A 162 -18.29 1.23 -2.54
C ARG A 162 -17.04 1.67 -1.79
N ALA A 163 -16.19 2.50 -2.38
CA ALA A 163 -15.00 3.04 -1.72
C ALA A 163 -15.33 3.89 -0.50
N TYR A 164 -16.38 4.73 -0.60
CA TYR A 164 -16.88 5.52 0.52
C TYR A 164 -17.36 4.63 1.67
N ASP A 165 -18.20 3.62 1.38
CA ASP A 165 -18.74 2.71 2.40
C ASP A 165 -17.61 1.90 3.06
N TRP A 166 -16.65 1.41 2.27
CA TRP A 166 -15.50 0.68 2.78
C TRP A 166 -14.58 1.56 3.63
N ALA A 167 -14.32 2.80 3.21
CA ALA A 167 -13.55 3.77 3.99
C ALA A 167 -14.18 4.03 5.38
N ARG A 168 -15.50 4.08 5.45
CA ARG A 168 -16.23 4.17 6.73
C ARG A 168 -16.09 2.91 7.56
N ALA A 169 -16.22 1.73 6.94
CA ALA A 169 -16.14 0.45 7.64
C ALA A 169 -14.74 0.21 8.23
N ILE A 170 -13.67 0.63 7.55
CA ILE A 170 -12.31 0.60 8.10
C ILE A 170 -12.05 1.73 9.11
N GLN A 171 -13.00 2.63 9.34
CA GLN A 171 -12.82 3.83 10.19
C GLN A 171 -11.60 4.64 9.74
N LEU A 172 -11.55 4.99 8.44
CA LEU A 172 -10.41 5.65 7.82
C LEU A 172 -10.01 6.94 8.56
N PRO A 173 -8.80 7.03 9.15
CA PRO A 173 -8.38 8.23 9.89
C PRO A 173 -7.82 9.33 8.97
N GLY A 174 -7.41 8.98 7.77
CA GLY A 174 -6.77 9.84 6.78
C GLY A 174 -6.01 9.01 5.74
N THR A 175 -5.26 9.70 4.88
CA THR A 175 -4.44 9.07 3.84
C THR A 175 -2.97 9.46 3.96
N PRO A 176 -2.01 8.56 3.65
CA PRO A 176 -2.23 7.15 3.27
C PRO A 176 -2.60 6.28 4.47
N THR A 177 -3.37 5.21 4.26
CA THR A 177 -3.65 4.18 5.27
C THR A 177 -3.54 2.80 4.63
N LEU A 178 -2.75 1.91 5.23
CA LEU A 178 -2.65 0.51 4.83
C LEU A 178 -3.64 -0.35 5.62
N VAL A 179 -4.31 -1.27 4.92
CA VAL A 179 -5.26 -2.23 5.52
C VAL A 179 -4.98 -3.63 5.00
N VAL A 180 -4.89 -4.61 5.89
CA VAL A 180 -4.65 -6.02 5.52
C VAL A 180 -5.94 -6.82 5.71
N ASN A 181 -6.36 -7.54 4.66
CA ASN A 181 -7.57 -8.39 4.59
C ASN A 181 -8.87 -7.67 5.00
N GLY A 182 -8.93 -6.34 4.92
CA GLY A 182 -10.07 -5.56 5.41
C GLY A 182 -10.32 -5.69 6.92
N ARG A 183 -9.32 -6.19 7.66
CA ARG A 183 -9.41 -6.48 9.10
C ARG A 183 -8.37 -5.74 9.94
N PHE A 184 -7.16 -5.59 9.45
CA PHE A 184 -6.06 -4.95 10.19
C PHE A 184 -5.76 -3.60 9.56
N ARG A 185 -6.31 -2.52 10.13
CA ARG A 185 -5.95 -1.16 9.73
C ARG A 185 -4.66 -0.78 10.45
N ILE A 186 -3.60 -0.59 9.68
CA ILE A 186 -2.26 -0.30 10.21
C ILE A 186 -2.24 1.10 10.83
N THR A 187 -1.61 1.20 12.01
CA THR A 187 -1.29 2.45 12.69
C THR A 187 0.23 2.57 12.71
N ALA A 188 0.75 3.61 12.07
CA ALA A 188 2.19 3.83 11.97
C ALA A 188 2.50 5.32 12.01
N ARG A 189 3.68 5.69 12.52
CA ARG A 189 4.15 7.08 12.58
C ARG A 189 4.97 7.47 11.35
N THR A 190 5.46 6.48 10.61
CA THR A 190 6.24 6.66 9.39
C THR A 190 5.82 5.65 8.32
N HIS A 191 6.05 5.99 7.06
CA HIS A 191 5.80 5.10 5.92
C HIS A 191 6.57 3.77 6.05
N ALA A 192 7.85 3.83 6.44
CA ALA A 192 8.69 2.65 6.63
C ALA A 192 8.16 1.74 7.76
N GLU A 193 7.67 2.32 8.86
CA GLU A 193 7.02 1.56 9.94
C GLU A 193 5.74 0.88 9.44
N GLY A 194 4.93 1.57 8.64
CA GLY A 194 3.71 1.01 8.03
C GLY A 194 4.00 -0.22 7.17
N LEU A 195 5.01 -0.16 6.29
CA LEU A 195 5.42 -1.28 5.46
C LEU A 195 5.96 -2.45 6.30
N ARG A 196 6.75 -2.17 7.34
CA ARG A 196 7.26 -3.20 8.27
C ARG A 196 6.11 -3.90 9.00
N ILE A 197 5.09 -3.16 9.45
CA ILE A 197 3.91 -3.74 10.10
C ILE A 197 3.12 -4.61 9.09
N ALA A 198 2.97 -4.15 7.84
CA ALA A 198 2.33 -4.93 6.78
C ALA A 198 3.05 -6.26 6.56
N ASP A 199 4.39 -6.26 6.45
CA ASP A 199 5.19 -7.48 6.30
C ASP A 199 4.99 -8.46 7.47
N GLN A 200 4.94 -7.96 8.71
CA GLN A 200 4.72 -8.78 9.89
C GLN A 200 3.30 -9.38 9.93
N LEU A 201 2.27 -8.61 9.57
CA LEU A 201 0.89 -9.10 9.45
C LEU A 201 0.78 -10.17 8.37
N ILE A 202 1.41 -9.96 7.21
CA ILE A 202 1.47 -10.95 6.13
C ILE A 202 2.11 -12.25 6.64
N ALA A 203 3.26 -12.16 7.31
CA ALA A 203 3.94 -13.31 7.87
C ALA A 203 3.10 -14.03 8.95
N GLN A 204 2.40 -13.29 9.79
CA GLN A 204 1.49 -13.85 10.80
C GLN A 204 0.31 -14.59 10.15
N LEU A 205 -0.35 -13.98 9.16
CA LEU A 205 -1.48 -14.56 8.44
C LEU A 205 -1.08 -15.82 7.66
N ARG A 206 0.14 -15.91 7.15
CA ARG A 206 0.67 -17.12 6.51
C ARG A 206 0.84 -18.29 7.48
N ARG A 207 1.28 -18.00 8.72
CA ARG A 207 1.45 -19.06 9.74
C ARG A 207 0.12 -19.57 10.29
N SER A 208 -0.96 -18.82 10.15
CA SER A 208 -2.30 -19.19 10.65
C SER A 208 -3.21 -19.85 9.59
N ARG A 209 -2.69 -20.09 8.39
CA ARG A 209 -3.31 -20.88 7.32
C ARG A 209 -2.92 -22.33 7.43
#